data_500498f6730a0782af21176b49d92547
#
_entry.id   500498f6730a0782af21176b49d92547
#
_cell.length_a   1.000
_cell.length_b   1.000
_cell.length_c   1.000
_cell.angle_alpha   90.00
_cell.angle_beta   90.00
_cell.angle_gamma   90.00
#
_symmetry.space_group_name_H-M   'P 1'
#
loop_
_entity.id
_entity.type
_entity.pdbx_description
1 polymer ?
#
loop_
_entity_poly.entity_id
_entity_poly.type
_entity_poly.pdbx_seq_one_letter_code
_entity_poly.pdbx_strand_id
1 'polypeptide(L)'
;MSLSQVPVAAVIGHPINHSKSPQLHNFWLSKFGVNGYYVPLDIDPRNFEKHIRSLPRLGFVGANVTIPYKEKILKVADKISDRAAIIGAANTLTFLSDGKIYADNTCLLYTSDAADE
;
A
#
# COMPACT_ATOMS: atom_id res chain seq x y z
N MET A 1 -10.52 18.61 13.58
CA MET A 1 -9.45 19.34 13.19
C MET A 1 -9.05 19.14 11.82
N SER A 2 -8.78 20.19 11.21
CA SER A 2 -8.45 20.13 9.81
C SER A 2 -7.18 19.37 9.54
N LEU A 3 -6.31 19.25 10.49
CA LEU A 3 -5.08 18.56 10.29
C LEU A 3 -5.27 17.11 9.86
N SER A 4 -6.34 16.50 10.33
CA SER A 4 -6.57 15.13 10.01
C SER A 4 -7.07 14.95 8.59
N GLN A 5 -7.30 16.05 7.90
CA GLN A 5 -7.84 15.96 6.56
C GLN A 5 -6.80 15.74 5.48
N VAL A 6 -5.53 15.90 5.80
CA VAL A 6 -4.50 15.75 4.78
C VAL A 6 -4.17 14.27 4.62
N PRO A 7 -4.46 13.68 3.47
CA PRO A 7 -4.21 12.26 3.30
C PRO A 7 -2.72 11.97 3.15
N VAL A 8 -2.28 10.88 3.76
CA VAL A 8 -0.92 10.41 3.65
C VAL A 8 -0.96 8.96 3.21
N ALA A 9 -0.22 8.65 2.19
CA ALA A 9 -0.09 7.29 1.70
C ALA A 9 1.37 6.95 1.57
N ALA A 10 1.67 5.68 1.42
CA ALA A 10 3.06 5.23 1.39
C ALA A 10 3.28 4.18 0.33
N VAL A 11 4.54 3.99 -0.03
CA VAL A 11 4.98 2.80 -0.75
C VAL A 11 5.89 2.04 0.20
N ILE A 12 5.61 0.77 0.38
CA ILE A 12 6.27 -0.07 1.36
C ILE A 12 7.09 -1.13 0.67
N GLY A 13 8.33 -1.27 1.07
CA GLY A 13 9.21 -2.29 0.53
C GLY A 13 10.47 -2.41 1.37
N HIS A 14 11.43 -3.20 0.87
CA HIS A 14 12.70 -3.35 1.58
C HIS A 14 13.71 -3.99 0.64
N PRO A 15 14.76 -3.28 0.29
CA PRO A 15 14.90 -1.84 0.46
C PRO A 15 14.00 -1.10 -0.51
N ILE A 16 13.54 0.05 -0.08
CA ILE A 16 12.67 0.81 -0.95
C ILE A 16 13.49 1.63 -1.92
N ASN A 17 13.07 1.63 -3.16
CA ASN A 17 13.80 2.32 -4.20
C ASN A 17 13.14 3.65 -4.49
N HIS A 18 13.87 4.72 -4.21
CA HIS A 18 13.33 6.05 -4.37
C HIS A 18 12.97 6.38 -5.83
N SER A 19 13.60 5.73 -6.77
CA SER A 19 13.35 6.07 -8.16
C SER A 19 11.93 5.77 -8.61
N LYS A 20 11.21 4.93 -7.87
CA LYS A 20 9.83 4.61 -8.26
C LYS A 20 8.82 5.51 -7.60
N SER A 21 9.23 6.29 -6.63
CA SER A 21 8.30 7.11 -5.87
C SER A 21 7.55 8.15 -6.70
N PRO A 22 8.18 8.86 -7.63
CA PRO A 22 7.44 9.87 -8.38
C PRO A 22 6.29 9.29 -9.18
N GLN A 23 6.49 8.14 -9.79
CA GLN A 23 5.44 7.53 -10.60
C GLN A 23 4.28 7.10 -9.74
N LEU A 24 4.57 6.49 -8.61
CA LEU A 24 3.53 6.04 -7.71
C LEU A 24 2.81 7.22 -7.07
N HIS A 25 3.55 8.25 -6.74
CA HIS A 25 2.97 9.47 -6.20
C HIS A 25 1.94 10.04 -7.17
N ASN A 26 2.32 10.17 -8.44
CA ASN A 26 1.42 10.70 -9.43
C ASN A 26 0.19 9.81 -9.60
N PHE A 27 0.40 8.51 -9.56
CA PHE A 27 -0.71 7.58 -9.67
C PHE A 27 -1.71 7.80 -8.55
N TRP A 28 -1.23 7.94 -7.31
CA TRP A 28 -2.11 8.14 -6.18
C TRP A 28 -2.86 9.47 -6.27
N LEU A 29 -2.17 10.53 -6.63
CA LEU A 29 -2.81 11.82 -6.75
C LEU A 29 -3.87 11.80 -7.83
N SER A 30 -3.54 11.17 -8.95
CA SER A 30 -4.48 11.09 -10.05
C SER A 30 -5.70 10.26 -9.68
N LYS A 31 -5.47 9.15 -9.00
CA LYS A 31 -6.55 8.24 -8.65
C LYS A 31 -7.55 8.85 -7.69
N PHE A 32 -7.06 9.57 -6.70
CA PHE A 32 -7.94 10.09 -5.67
C PHE A 32 -8.31 11.56 -5.91
N GLY A 33 -7.63 12.22 -6.82
CA GLY A 33 -7.97 13.59 -7.15
C GLY A 33 -7.79 14.56 -6.00
N VAL A 34 -6.87 14.26 -5.09
CA VAL A 34 -6.68 15.09 -3.93
C VAL A 34 -5.22 15.40 -3.71
N ASN A 35 -4.96 16.46 -3.01
CA ASN A 35 -3.63 16.79 -2.59
C ASN A 35 -3.32 16.01 -1.33
N GLY A 36 -2.15 15.43 -1.29
CA GLY A 36 -1.76 14.66 -0.13
C GLY A 36 -0.28 14.37 -0.19
N TYR A 37 0.16 13.50 0.69
CA TYR A 37 1.55 13.12 0.76
C TYR A 37 1.70 11.64 0.46
N TYR A 38 2.76 11.31 -0.24
CA TYR A 38 3.06 9.94 -0.60
C TYR A 38 4.52 9.71 -0.31
N VAL A 39 4.82 8.85 0.64
CA VAL A 39 6.18 8.69 1.13
C VAL A 39 6.64 7.25 1.03
N PRO A 40 7.92 7.05 0.76
CA PRO A 40 8.48 5.69 0.78
C PRO A 40 8.77 5.26 2.21
N LEU A 41 8.45 4.03 2.52
CA LEU A 41 8.73 3.46 3.82
C LEU A 41 9.50 2.17 3.63
N ASP A 42 10.71 2.17 4.16
CA ASP A 42 11.55 0.99 4.13
C ASP A 42 11.32 0.23 5.42
N ILE A 43 10.61 -0.87 5.34
CA ILE A 43 10.21 -1.61 6.52
C ILE A 43 10.99 -2.90 6.64
N ASP A 44 11.68 -3.05 7.78
CA ASP A 44 12.48 -4.22 8.06
C ASP A 44 11.57 -5.43 8.23
N PRO A 45 11.92 -6.58 7.64
CA PRO A 45 11.06 -7.76 7.75
C PRO A 45 10.85 -8.26 9.17
N ARG A 46 11.76 -7.95 10.07
CA ARG A 46 11.68 -8.52 11.41
C ARG A 46 10.45 -8.08 12.18
N ASN A 47 9.95 -6.89 11.94
CA ASN A 47 8.79 -6.40 12.65
C ASN A 47 7.71 -5.96 11.67
N PHE A 48 7.63 -6.66 10.57
CA PHE A 48 6.78 -6.23 9.47
C PHE A 48 5.32 -6.02 9.91
N GLU A 49 4.73 -7.03 10.53
CA GLU A 49 3.33 -6.92 10.89
C GLU A 49 3.08 -5.76 11.87
N LYS A 50 3.95 -5.61 12.83
CA LYS A 50 3.80 -4.55 13.81
C LYS A 50 3.84 -3.18 13.15
N HIS A 51 4.76 -2.99 12.21
CA HIS A 51 4.87 -1.73 11.53
C HIS A 51 3.66 -1.45 10.66
N ILE A 52 3.20 -2.47 9.93
CA ILE A 52 2.04 -2.27 9.06
C ILE A 52 0.80 -1.92 9.88
N ARG A 53 0.59 -2.60 10.99
CA ARG A 53 -0.58 -2.33 11.81
C ARG A 53 -0.53 -0.96 12.48
N SER A 54 0.62 -0.36 12.55
CA SER A 54 0.74 0.98 13.10
C SER A 54 0.33 2.06 12.13
N LEU A 55 0.37 1.80 10.83
CA LEU A 55 0.14 2.83 9.83
C LEU A 55 -1.24 3.48 9.91
N PRO A 56 -2.34 2.72 10.06
CA PRO A 56 -3.63 3.39 10.18
C PRO A 56 -3.69 4.30 11.39
N ARG A 57 -3.01 3.93 12.46
CA ARG A 57 -3.03 4.72 13.68
C ARG A 57 -2.23 6.00 13.53
N LEU A 58 -1.30 6.01 12.60
CA LEU A 58 -0.49 7.19 12.35
C LEU A 58 -1.14 8.12 11.33
N GLY A 59 -2.29 7.75 10.81
CA GLY A 59 -3.01 8.62 9.90
C GLY A 59 -2.86 8.28 8.43
N PHE A 60 -2.20 7.18 8.11
CA PHE A 60 -2.09 6.77 6.72
C PHE A 60 -3.43 6.27 6.22
N VAL A 61 -3.78 6.65 5.00
CA VAL A 61 -5.04 6.21 4.40
C VAL A 61 -4.87 4.97 3.56
N GLY A 62 -3.66 4.69 3.13
CA GLY A 62 -3.39 3.50 2.34
C GLY A 62 -1.94 3.40 1.98
N ALA A 63 -1.59 2.37 1.23
CA ALA A 63 -0.21 2.15 0.84
C ALA A 63 -0.16 1.23 -0.38
N ASN A 64 0.91 1.39 -1.16
CA ASN A 64 1.26 0.40 -2.16
C ASN A 64 2.34 -0.49 -1.56
N VAL A 65 2.33 -1.74 -1.96
CA VAL A 65 3.28 -2.72 -1.44
C VAL A 65 4.12 -3.24 -2.59
N THR A 66 5.43 -3.25 -2.39
CA THR A 66 6.33 -3.78 -3.39
C THR A 66 7.21 -4.86 -2.76
N ILE A 67 8.24 -5.29 -3.48
CA ILE A 67 9.11 -6.36 -3.04
C ILE A 67 9.71 -6.02 -1.68
N PRO A 68 9.78 -6.97 -0.79
CA PRO A 68 9.44 -8.40 -0.89
C PRO A 68 8.11 -8.73 -0.22
N TYR A 69 7.21 -7.78 -0.07
CA TYR A 69 6.09 -7.94 0.83
C TYR A 69 4.75 -8.23 0.17
N LYS A 70 4.70 -8.36 -1.15
CA LYS A 70 3.42 -8.54 -1.83
C LYS A 70 2.66 -9.80 -1.40
N GLU A 71 3.39 -10.86 -1.08
CA GLU A 71 2.75 -12.08 -0.62
C GLU A 71 2.57 -12.06 0.89
N LYS A 72 3.57 -11.56 1.58
CA LYS A 72 3.55 -11.56 3.03
C LYS A 72 2.43 -10.71 3.59
N ILE A 73 2.07 -9.65 2.89
CA ILE A 73 1.03 -8.76 3.37
C ILE A 73 -0.32 -9.46 3.51
N LEU A 74 -0.55 -10.51 2.77
CA LEU A 74 -1.80 -11.24 2.89
C LEU A 74 -2.00 -11.85 4.26
N LYS A 75 -0.92 -12.15 4.95
CA LYS A 75 -1.01 -12.72 6.29
C LYS A 75 -1.32 -11.67 7.34
N VAL A 76 -1.10 -10.42 7.01
CA VAL A 76 -1.30 -9.31 7.95
C VAL A 76 -2.67 -8.67 7.75
N ALA A 77 -3.16 -8.67 6.52
CA ALA A 77 -4.40 -7.97 6.20
C ALA A 77 -5.61 -8.60 6.89
N ASP A 78 -6.54 -7.75 7.27
CA ASP A 78 -7.77 -8.23 7.90
C ASP A 78 -8.78 -8.69 6.87
N LYS A 79 -8.76 -8.07 5.69
CA LYS A 79 -9.63 -8.44 4.59
C LYS A 79 -8.81 -8.48 3.32
N ILE A 80 -9.13 -9.42 2.46
CA ILE A 80 -8.39 -9.63 1.22
C ILE A 80 -9.40 -9.70 0.09
N SER A 81 -9.15 -8.95 -0.99
CA SER A 81 -10.04 -8.99 -2.15
C SER A 81 -9.96 -10.36 -2.83
N ASP A 82 -10.99 -10.67 -3.61
CA ASP A 82 -10.99 -11.91 -4.37
C ASP A 82 -9.82 -11.95 -5.33
N ARG A 83 -9.51 -10.83 -5.96
CA ARG A 83 -8.38 -10.78 -6.89
C ARG A 83 -7.08 -11.09 -6.18
N ALA A 84 -6.86 -10.48 -5.03
CA ALA A 84 -5.62 -10.69 -4.31
C ALA A 84 -5.52 -12.14 -3.84
N ALA A 85 -6.63 -12.73 -3.43
CA ALA A 85 -6.63 -14.11 -2.98
C ALA A 85 -6.30 -15.06 -4.12
N ILE A 86 -6.88 -14.81 -5.28
CA ILE A 86 -6.63 -15.67 -6.45
C ILE A 86 -5.20 -15.55 -6.92
N ILE A 87 -4.68 -14.33 -6.98
CA ILE A 87 -3.32 -14.09 -7.43
C ILE A 87 -2.30 -14.54 -6.39
N GLY A 88 -2.67 -14.48 -5.12
CA GLY A 88 -1.77 -14.84 -4.04
C GLY A 88 -0.82 -13.72 -3.65
N ALA A 89 -1.18 -12.50 -3.95
CA ALA A 89 -0.36 -11.35 -3.64
C ALA A 89 -1.21 -10.08 -3.67
N ALA A 90 -0.79 -9.08 -2.93
CA ALA A 90 -1.48 -7.79 -2.94
C ALA A 90 -0.46 -6.68 -3.14
N ASN A 91 -0.87 -5.63 -3.81
CA ASN A 91 0.00 -4.48 -4.03
C ASN A 91 -0.63 -3.18 -3.55
N THR A 92 -1.84 -3.23 -3.01
CA THR A 92 -2.54 -2.02 -2.58
C THR A 92 -3.23 -2.28 -1.26
N LEU A 93 -3.02 -1.40 -0.32
CA LEU A 93 -3.67 -1.46 0.98
C LEU A 93 -4.55 -0.26 1.17
N THR A 94 -5.74 -0.48 1.71
CA THR A 94 -6.61 0.58 2.15
C THR A 94 -6.80 0.41 3.64
N PHE A 95 -6.60 1.49 4.38
CA PHE A 95 -6.77 1.45 5.83
C PHE A 95 -8.17 1.98 6.14
N LEU A 96 -8.97 1.13 6.73
CA LEU A 96 -10.37 1.46 6.99
C LEU A 96 -10.51 2.28 8.27
N SER A 97 -11.65 2.91 8.43
CA SER A 97 -11.85 3.81 9.55
C SER A 97 -11.76 3.13 10.91
N ASP A 98 -12.02 1.83 10.93
CA ASP A 98 -11.92 1.08 12.19
C ASP A 98 -10.53 0.51 12.42
N GLY A 99 -9.57 0.89 11.58
CA GLY A 99 -8.19 0.43 11.74
C GLY A 99 -7.88 -0.87 11.03
N LYS A 100 -8.85 -1.46 10.37
CA LYS A 100 -8.62 -2.71 9.65
C LYS A 100 -7.93 -2.45 8.34
N ILE A 101 -7.20 -3.45 7.89
CA ILE A 101 -6.38 -3.37 6.67
C ILE A 101 -7.02 -4.22 5.59
N TYR A 102 -7.36 -3.59 4.48
CA TYR A 102 -7.91 -4.27 3.32
C TYR A 102 -6.83 -4.36 2.25
N ALA A 103 -6.54 -5.56 1.78
CA ALA A 103 -5.51 -5.79 0.78
C ALA A 103 -6.14 -6.15 -0.55
N ASP A 104 -5.67 -5.52 -1.60
CA ASP A 104 -6.18 -5.75 -2.93
C ASP A 104 -5.02 -5.84 -3.90
N ASN A 105 -5.29 -6.38 -5.08
CA ASN A 105 -4.32 -6.39 -6.14
C ASN A 105 -4.94 -5.67 -7.32
N THR A 106 -4.41 -4.50 -7.61
CA THR A 106 -4.94 -3.68 -8.68
C THR A 106 -4.30 -3.98 -10.02
N CYS A 107 -3.39 -4.95 -10.05
CA CYS A 107 -2.79 -5.35 -11.29
C CYS A 107 -3.81 -6.07 -12.13
N LEU A 108 -4.07 -5.56 -13.31
CA LEU A 108 -5.04 -6.18 -14.19
C LEU A 108 -4.40 -7.34 -14.91
N LEU A 109 -5.16 -8.40 -15.05
CA LEU A 109 -4.59 -9.61 -15.59
C LEU A 109 -3.99 -9.44 -16.95
N TYR A 110 -4.69 -8.73 -17.79
CA TYR A 110 -4.22 -8.59 -19.15
C TYR A 110 -3.09 -7.60 -19.27
N THR A 111 -2.79 -6.87 -18.23
CA THR A 111 -1.67 -5.97 -18.26
C THR A 111 -0.63 -6.35 -17.23
N SER A 112 -0.74 -7.53 -16.72
CA SER A 112 0.15 -7.91 -15.67
C SER A 112 1.61 -7.85 -16.06
N ASP A 113 1.86 -8.11 -17.30
CA ASP A 113 3.22 -8.04 -17.77
C ASP A 113 3.77 -6.66 -17.64
N ALA A 114 3.00 -5.69 -17.98
CA ALA A 114 3.45 -4.33 -17.89
C ALA A 114 3.51 -3.86 -16.47
N ALA A 115 2.59 -4.28 -15.72
CA ALA A 115 2.52 -3.82 -14.37
C ALA A 115 3.60 -4.37 -13.51
N ASP A 116 4.13 -5.42 -13.98
CA ASP A 116 5.01 -6.01 -13.18
C ASP A 116 6.23 -5.36 -12.95
N GLU A 117 6.47 -4.78 -13.42
CA GLU A 117 7.52 -4.22 -13.13
C GLU A 117 7.79 -3.91 -12.08
#